data_5c006c160ef63805cf319b714d41e618
#
_entry.id   5c006c160ef63805cf319b714d41e618
#
_cell.length_a   1.000
_cell.length_b   1.000
_cell.length_c   1.000
_cell.angle_alpha   90.00
_cell.angle_beta   90.00
_cell.angle_gamma   90.00
#
_symmetry.space_group_name_H-M   'P 1'
#
loop_
_entity.id
_entity.type
_entity.pdbx_description
1 polymer ?
#
loop_
_entity_poly.entity_id
_entity_poly.type
_entity_poly.pdbx_seq_one_letter_code
_entity_poly.pdbx_strand_id
1 'polypeptide(L)'
;MEAVFGAGILIYGIYIWKFVPENQNQKVESRIEPQNSISESFDWFFESDEKVRTMFQIEKTNYKIEKQNLEVEKWYPFFEISNNDRYVIQCIVAGEAGYEPIEGKMAVAQCLLNSMKKENCNAKQARKIYQYSGWKTNLNTESPEMWAEVKEAVDRVFDNGEFVSENPILFFYAPKYSNGKFHRTLPHDQIIGGHSFHYLEEDVNADWFKELKK
;
A
#
# COMPACT_ATOMS: atom_id res chain seq x y z
N MET A 1 33.10 -33.44 8.44
CA MET A 1 32.45 -33.17 7.15
C MET A 1 31.14 -32.51 7.48
N GLU A 2 31.12 -31.21 7.46
CA GLU A 2 29.88 -30.42 7.66
C GLU A 2 29.26 -30.11 6.29
N ALA A 3 28.03 -30.54 6.08
CA ALA A 3 27.28 -30.25 4.86
C ALA A 3 26.66 -28.88 4.97
N VAL A 4 27.06 -27.95 4.08
CA VAL A 4 26.43 -26.63 3.93
C VAL A 4 25.18 -26.81 3.06
N PHE A 5 23.98 -26.56 3.65
CA PHE A 5 22.72 -26.60 2.93
C PHE A 5 22.54 -25.32 2.14
N GLY A 6 22.41 -25.41 0.85
CA GLY A 6 22.07 -24.29 -0.03
C GLY A 6 20.57 -23.96 0.02
N ALA A 7 20.22 -22.72 -0.27
CA ALA A 7 18.85 -22.24 -0.30
C ALA A 7 18.00 -22.98 -1.35
N GLY A 8 16.89 -23.55 -0.92
CA GLY A 8 15.92 -24.21 -1.79
C GLY A 8 14.87 -23.22 -2.30
N ILE A 9 14.44 -23.41 -3.53
CA ILE A 9 13.34 -22.67 -4.15
C ILE A 9 12.08 -23.54 -4.07
N LEU A 10 11.03 -23.00 -3.48
CA LEU A 10 9.73 -23.66 -3.38
C LEU A 10 8.94 -23.40 -4.66
N ILE A 11 8.66 -24.43 -5.42
CA ILE A 11 7.72 -24.38 -6.54
C ILE A 11 6.72 -25.54 -6.34
N TYR A 12 5.46 -25.20 -6.03
CA TYR A 12 4.34 -26.14 -5.91
C TYR A 12 4.56 -27.36 -4.99
N GLY A 13 5.13 -27.13 -3.80
CA GLY A 13 5.29 -28.21 -2.81
C GLY A 13 6.36 -29.25 -3.11
N ILE A 14 7.15 -29.07 -4.16
CA ILE A 14 8.25 -29.96 -4.51
C ILE A 14 9.57 -29.27 -4.15
N TYR A 15 10.32 -29.88 -3.22
CA TYR A 15 11.67 -29.43 -2.85
C TYR A 15 12.69 -30.06 -3.80
N ILE A 16 13.35 -29.25 -4.61
CA ILE A 16 14.48 -29.70 -5.42
C ILE A 16 15.77 -29.28 -4.71
N TRP A 17 16.51 -30.26 -4.21
CA TRP A 17 17.84 -30.07 -3.61
C TRP A 17 18.91 -30.11 -4.69
N LYS A 18 19.71 -29.07 -4.82
CA LYS A 18 20.87 -29.05 -5.68
C LYS A 18 22.10 -29.27 -4.84
N PHE A 19 22.80 -30.40 -5.10
CA PHE A 19 24.12 -30.67 -4.52
C PHE A 19 25.15 -29.81 -5.25
N VAL A 20 25.85 -28.94 -4.54
CA VAL A 20 26.98 -28.16 -5.07
C VAL A 20 28.25 -28.77 -4.46
N PRO A 21 29.19 -29.32 -5.25
CA PRO A 21 30.45 -29.79 -4.71
C PRO A 21 31.34 -28.61 -4.29
N GLU A 22 31.94 -28.75 -3.11
CA GLU A 22 32.85 -27.81 -2.50
C GLU A 22 34.17 -27.78 -3.32
N ASN A 23 34.31 -26.77 -4.18
CA ASN A 23 35.57 -26.11 -4.53
C ASN A 23 35.39 -25.15 -5.68
N GLN A 24 35.30 -23.86 -5.37
CA GLN A 24 35.97 -22.76 -6.06
C GLN A 24 35.51 -21.42 -5.49
N ASN A 25 36.46 -20.72 -4.85
CA ASN A 25 36.34 -19.30 -4.52
C ASN A 25 36.24 -18.49 -5.82
N GLN A 26 35.01 -18.11 -6.20
CA GLN A 26 34.79 -17.03 -7.14
C GLN A 26 33.64 -16.16 -6.60
N LYS A 27 33.96 -14.90 -6.42
CA LYS A 27 33.09 -13.81 -6.09
C LYS A 27 32.04 -13.71 -7.20
N VAL A 28 30.81 -14.15 -6.95
CA VAL A 28 29.70 -14.03 -7.91
C VAL A 28 28.90 -12.79 -7.54
N GLU A 29 29.06 -11.74 -8.32
CA GLU A 29 28.07 -10.65 -8.39
C GLU A 29 26.77 -11.23 -8.97
N SER A 30 25.72 -11.25 -8.19
CA SER A 30 24.41 -11.77 -8.60
C SER A 30 23.70 -10.78 -9.53
N ARG A 31 23.93 -10.91 -10.82
CA ARG A 31 23.04 -10.41 -11.84
C ARG A 31 22.00 -11.50 -12.08
N ILE A 32 20.80 -11.33 -11.54
CA ILE A 32 19.67 -12.22 -11.83
C ILE A 32 19.11 -11.77 -13.19
N GLU A 33 19.58 -12.39 -14.26
CA GLU A 33 18.89 -12.40 -15.54
C GLU A 33 17.90 -13.58 -15.55
N PRO A 34 16.66 -13.39 -16.02
CA PRO A 34 15.71 -14.51 -16.16
C PRO A 34 16.20 -15.44 -17.26
N GLN A 35 16.85 -16.55 -16.87
CA GLN A 35 17.32 -17.54 -17.81
C GLN A 35 16.14 -18.36 -18.36
N ASN A 36 15.90 -18.21 -19.64
CA ASN A 36 15.02 -19.09 -20.45
C ASN A 36 15.56 -20.53 -20.59
N SER A 37 16.63 -20.92 -19.85
CA SER A 37 17.36 -22.18 -20.04
C SER A 37 16.88 -23.34 -19.18
N ILE A 38 15.86 -23.15 -18.31
CA ILE A 38 15.36 -24.26 -17.47
C ILE A 38 14.50 -25.24 -18.28
N SER A 39 13.95 -24.83 -19.43
CA SER A 39 13.10 -25.70 -20.24
C SER A 39 13.86 -26.78 -21.03
N GLU A 40 15.10 -26.51 -21.44
CA GLU A 40 15.85 -27.42 -22.31
C GLU A 40 16.55 -28.57 -21.53
N SER A 41 16.88 -28.39 -20.25
CA SER A 41 17.54 -29.40 -19.45
C SER A 41 16.61 -30.49 -18.90
N PHE A 42 15.31 -30.26 -18.91
CA PHE A 42 14.31 -31.22 -18.42
C PHE A 42 13.76 -32.14 -19.52
N ASP A 43 13.86 -31.78 -20.79
CA ASP A 43 13.25 -32.52 -21.90
C ASP A 43 13.86 -33.90 -22.07
N TRP A 44 15.15 -34.10 -21.79
CA TRP A 44 15.77 -35.41 -21.95
C TRP A 44 15.51 -36.41 -20.82
N PHE A 45 15.16 -35.95 -19.61
CA PHE A 45 14.93 -36.81 -18.45
C PHE A 45 13.57 -37.55 -18.50
N PHE A 46 12.61 -37.04 -19.27
CA PHE A 46 11.24 -37.54 -19.36
C PHE A 46 10.88 -38.14 -20.73
N GLU A 47 11.89 -38.44 -21.55
CA GLU A 47 11.68 -38.91 -22.94
C GLU A 47 11.04 -40.31 -23.04
N SER A 48 10.93 -41.07 -21.93
CA SER A 48 10.49 -42.46 -21.93
C SER A 48 9.07 -42.71 -21.44
N ASP A 49 8.36 -41.71 -20.88
CA ASP A 49 6.99 -41.90 -20.37
C ASP A 49 6.01 -40.86 -20.92
N GLU A 50 5.13 -41.31 -21.83
CA GLU A 50 4.14 -40.51 -22.52
C GLU A 50 3.13 -39.83 -21.55
N LYS A 51 2.84 -40.46 -20.39
CA LYS A 51 1.94 -39.91 -19.38
C LYS A 51 2.59 -38.71 -18.66
N VAL A 52 3.87 -38.83 -18.34
CA VAL A 52 4.64 -37.75 -17.70
C VAL A 52 4.78 -36.56 -18.65
N ARG A 53 5.02 -36.84 -19.93
CA ARG A 53 5.06 -35.80 -20.99
C ARG A 53 3.73 -35.05 -21.11
N THR A 54 2.61 -35.78 -21.09
CA THR A 54 1.27 -35.19 -21.16
C THR A 54 0.94 -34.35 -19.94
N MET A 55 1.29 -34.81 -18.72
CA MET A 55 1.12 -34.03 -17.49
C MET A 55 1.96 -32.75 -17.52
N PHE A 56 3.20 -32.82 -17.98
CA PHE A 56 4.09 -31.65 -18.08
C PHE A 56 3.59 -30.62 -19.12
N GLN A 57 2.99 -31.08 -20.23
CA GLN A 57 2.36 -30.18 -21.21
C GLN A 57 1.09 -29.54 -20.66
N ILE A 58 0.29 -30.27 -19.87
CA ILE A 58 -0.89 -29.73 -19.20
C ILE A 58 -0.47 -28.67 -18.16
N GLU A 59 0.55 -28.93 -17.35
CA GLU A 59 1.05 -27.95 -16.38
C GLU A 59 1.65 -26.72 -17.08
N LYS A 60 2.45 -26.88 -18.14
CA LYS A 60 2.95 -25.76 -18.96
C LYS A 60 1.79 -24.93 -19.56
N THR A 61 0.74 -25.59 -20.00
CA THR A 61 -0.44 -24.92 -20.58
C THR A 61 -1.23 -24.18 -19.50
N ASN A 62 -1.44 -24.81 -18.34
CA ASN A 62 -2.11 -24.19 -17.19
C ASN A 62 -1.29 -23.00 -16.65
N TYR A 63 0.01 -23.13 -16.52
CA TYR A 63 0.91 -22.02 -16.14
C TYR A 63 0.86 -20.87 -17.17
N LYS A 64 0.76 -21.16 -18.45
CA LYS A 64 0.62 -20.15 -19.51
C LYS A 64 -0.74 -19.47 -19.48
N ILE A 65 -1.81 -20.22 -19.18
CA ILE A 65 -3.18 -19.71 -19.00
C ILE A 65 -3.26 -18.88 -17.71
N GLU A 66 -2.67 -19.35 -16.60
CA GLU A 66 -2.57 -18.57 -15.37
C GLU A 66 -1.75 -17.30 -15.56
N LYS A 67 -0.67 -17.34 -16.32
CA LYS A 67 0.15 -16.17 -16.63
C LYS A 67 -0.55 -15.20 -17.61
N GLN A 68 -1.41 -15.69 -18.50
CA GLN A 68 -2.26 -14.86 -19.38
C GLN A 68 -3.49 -14.32 -18.67
N ASN A 69 -4.02 -15.05 -17.67
CA ASN A 69 -5.10 -14.58 -16.79
C ASN A 69 -4.57 -13.73 -15.64
N LEU A 70 -3.27 -13.79 -15.35
CA LEU A 70 -2.47 -12.83 -14.56
C LEU A 70 -1.88 -11.71 -15.45
N GLU A 71 -2.54 -11.31 -16.53
CA GLU A 71 -2.65 -9.88 -16.77
C GLU A 71 -3.53 -9.37 -15.62
N VAL A 72 -2.88 -9.26 -14.46
CA VAL A 72 -3.33 -8.52 -13.31
C VAL A 72 -3.92 -7.25 -13.91
N GLU A 73 -5.23 -7.05 -13.78
CA GLU A 73 -5.82 -5.76 -14.03
C GLU A 73 -4.86 -4.77 -13.41
N LYS A 74 -4.22 -3.97 -14.25
CA LYS A 74 -3.13 -3.12 -13.77
C LYS A 74 -3.75 -2.18 -12.78
N TRP A 75 -3.63 -2.55 -11.50
CA TRP A 75 -4.23 -1.81 -10.41
C TRP A 75 -3.57 -0.43 -10.39
N TYR A 76 -4.37 0.60 -10.60
CA TYR A 76 -3.95 1.98 -10.47
C TYR A 76 -4.52 2.51 -9.16
N PRO A 77 -3.70 3.08 -8.28
CA PRO A 77 -4.21 3.72 -7.08
C PRO A 77 -5.15 4.86 -7.47
N PHE A 78 -6.19 5.05 -6.68
CA PHE A 78 -7.15 6.14 -6.88
C PHE A 78 -6.44 7.51 -6.88
N PHE A 79 -5.47 7.70 -6.01
CA PHE A 79 -4.63 8.88 -5.95
C PHE A 79 -3.15 8.48 -5.83
N GLU A 80 -2.39 8.67 -6.92
CA GLU A 80 -0.98 8.28 -6.96
C GLU A 80 -0.12 9.17 -6.06
N ILE A 81 0.61 8.55 -5.14
CA ILE A 81 1.54 9.21 -4.22
C ILE A 81 2.89 8.50 -4.19
N SER A 82 3.96 9.27 -3.93
CA SER A 82 5.28 8.68 -3.72
C SER A 82 5.32 7.86 -2.43
N ASN A 83 6.22 6.86 -2.35
CA ASN A 83 6.46 6.10 -1.11
C ASN A 83 6.84 7.01 0.07
N ASN A 84 7.57 8.11 -0.19
CA ASN A 84 7.91 9.09 0.83
C ASN A 84 6.68 9.85 1.32
N ASP A 85 5.77 10.26 0.43
CA ASP A 85 4.53 10.92 0.83
C ASP A 85 3.62 9.96 1.59
N ARG A 86 3.50 8.71 1.15
CA ARG A 86 2.75 7.66 1.86
C ARG A 86 3.22 7.53 3.31
N TYR A 87 4.52 7.42 3.53
CA TYR A 87 5.08 7.37 4.88
C TYR A 87 4.77 8.64 5.68
N VAL A 88 4.91 9.82 5.07
CA VAL A 88 4.58 11.11 5.72
C VAL A 88 3.10 11.17 6.12
N ILE A 89 2.18 10.76 5.23
CA ILE A 89 0.74 10.69 5.49
C ILE A 89 0.47 9.75 6.67
N GLN A 90 1.05 8.56 6.67
CA GLN A 90 0.91 7.61 7.76
C GLN A 90 1.39 8.18 9.10
N CYS A 91 2.51 8.89 9.12
CA CYS A 91 3.01 9.56 10.33
C CYS A 91 2.07 10.65 10.84
N ILE A 92 1.43 11.41 9.94
CA ILE A 92 0.44 12.44 10.30
C ILE A 92 -0.84 11.78 10.83
N VAL A 93 -1.42 10.83 10.10
CA VAL A 93 -2.63 10.11 10.52
C VAL A 93 -2.44 9.46 11.88
N ALA A 94 -1.29 8.84 12.11
CA ALA A 94 -0.96 8.24 13.40
C ALA A 94 -0.84 9.27 14.52
N GLY A 95 -0.28 10.44 14.23
CA GLY A 95 -0.12 11.51 15.20
C GLY A 95 -1.44 12.20 15.55
N GLU A 96 -2.32 12.38 14.56
CA GLU A 96 -3.61 13.06 14.73
C GLU A 96 -4.70 12.11 15.23
N ALA A 97 -4.77 10.88 14.70
CA ALA A 97 -5.88 9.96 14.90
C ALA A 97 -5.48 8.53 15.29
N GLY A 98 -4.25 8.33 15.80
CA GLY A 98 -3.72 6.99 16.07
C GLY A 98 -4.59 6.12 16.97
N TYR A 99 -5.31 6.71 17.91
CA TYR A 99 -6.21 6.02 18.84
C TYR A 99 -7.70 6.15 18.49
N GLU A 100 -8.02 6.79 17.36
CA GLU A 100 -9.37 6.86 16.85
C GLU A 100 -9.80 5.54 16.17
N PRO A 101 -11.11 5.29 15.99
CA PRO A 101 -11.58 4.19 15.13
C PRO A 101 -11.05 4.33 13.70
N ILE A 102 -11.12 3.24 12.93
CA ILE A 102 -10.60 3.21 11.56
C ILE A 102 -11.22 4.32 10.69
N GLU A 103 -12.51 4.62 10.86
CA GLU A 103 -13.20 5.71 10.15
C GLU A 103 -12.63 7.08 10.53
N GLY A 104 -12.21 7.29 11.77
CA GLY A 104 -11.54 8.51 12.22
C GLY A 104 -10.15 8.69 11.58
N LYS A 105 -9.38 7.59 11.46
CA LYS A 105 -8.11 7.56 10.74
C LYS A 105 -8.32 7.85 9.25
N MET A 106 -9.34 7.24 8.63
CA MET A 106 -9.72 7.49 7.24
C MET A 106 -10.14 8.94 7.01
N ALA A 107 -10.90 9.54 7.92
CA ALA A 107 -11.31 10.95 7.80
C ALA A 107 -10.11 11.90 7.81
N VAL A 108 -9.11 11.66 8.67
CA VAL A 108 -7.85 12.43 8.66
C VAL A 108 -7.06 12.18 7.37
N ALA A 109 -7.01 10.94 6.88
CA ALA A 109 -6.39 10.62 5.59
C ALA A 109 -7.10 11.32 4.42
N GLN A 110 -8.45 11.38 4.43
CA GLN A 110 -9.25 12.10 3.45
C GLN A 110 -8.99 13.63 3.51
N CYS A 111 -8.85 14.21 4.69
CA CYS A 111 -8.45 15.62 4.83
C CYS A 111 -7.10 15.90 4.16
N LEU A 112 -6.11 14.98 4.34
CA LEU A 112 -4.80 15.08 3.69
C LEU A 112 -4.90 14.95 2.18
N LEU A 113 -5.66 13.98 1.66
CA LEU A 113 -5.87 13.81 0.23
C LEU A 113 -6.50 15.06 -0.38
N ASN A 114 -7.59 15.56 0.24
CA ASN A 114 -8.28 16.76 -0.20
C ASN A 114 -7.34 17.98 -0.21
N SER A 115 -6.55 18.16 0.85
CA SER A 115 -5.60 19.27 0.94
C SER A 115 -4.48 19.18 -0.09
N MET A 116 -3.92 17.98 -0.33
CA MET A 116 -2.91 17.75 -1.37
C MET A 116 -3.46 18.02 -2.77
N LYS A 117 -4.69 17.57 -3.05
CA LYS A 117 -5.36 17.81 -4.34
C LYS A 117 -5.67 19.28 -4.55
N LYS A 118 -6.29 19.95 -3.55
CA LYS A 118 -6.65 21.36 -3.61
C LYS A 118 -5.45 22.27 -3.86
N GLU A 119 -4.37 22.05 -3.09
CA GLU A 119 -3.18 22.92 -3.13
C GLU A 119 -2.16 22.44 -4.18
N ASN A 120 -2.44 21.34 -4.89
CA ASN A 120 -1.50 20.70 -5.83
C ASN A 120 -0.11 20.55 -5.20
N CYS A 121 -0.03 19.93 -4.04
CA CYS A 121 1.18 19.87 -3.22
C CYS A 121 1.41 18.49 -2.61
N ASN A 122 2.62 18.26 -2.07
CA ASN A 122 2.94 17.02 -1.37
C ASN A 122 2.45 17.03 0.10
N ALA A 123 2.48 15.87 0.76
CA ALA A 123 1.98 15.69 2.11
C ALA A 123 2.65 16.61 3.16
N LYS A 124 3.96 16.88 3.03
CA LYS A 124 4.66 17.80 3.94
C LYS A 124 4.20 19.25 3.79
N GLN A 125 3.89 19.67 2.58
CA GLN A 125 3.36 21.00 2.29
C GLN A 125 1.92 21.12 2.78
N ALA A 126 1.05 20.15 2.48
CA ALA A 126 -0.31 20.09 2.99
C ALA A 126 -0.35 20.19 4.53
N ARG A 127 0.48 19.37 5.21
CA ARG A 127 0.64 19.44 6.67
C ARG A 127 0.93 20.85 7.18
N LYS A 128 1.83 21.55 6.51
CA LYS A 128 2.24 22.92 6.90
C LYS A 128 1.13 23.93 6.67
N ILE A 129 0.47 23.87 5.52
CA ILE A 129 -0.62 24.81 5.13
C ILE A 129 -1.80 24.66 6.08
N TYR A 130 -2.24 23.44 6.35
CA TYR A 130 -3.43 23.15 7.17
C TYR A 130 -3.10 22.94 8.65
N GLN A 131 -1.82 23.09 9.04
CA GLN A 131 -1.33 23.03 10.42
C GLN A 131 -1.66 21.70 11.13
N TYR A 132 -1.63 20.58 10.40
CA TYR A 132 -1.75 19.26 11.02
C TYR A 132 -0.54 19.03 11.93
N SER A 133 -0.76 19.07 13.24
CA SER A 133 0.31 19.13 14.25
C SER A 133 0.83 17.74 14.62
N GLY A 134 -0.04 16.73 14.57
CA GLY A 134 0.29 15.36 14.95
C GLY A 134 1.40 14.76 14.09
N TRP A 135 2.31 14.05 14.76
CA TRP A 135 3.41 13.38 14.10
C TRP A 135 3.95 12.22 14.94
N LYS A 136 3.91 11.00 14.40
CA LYS A 136 4.55 9.84 15.04
C LYS A 136 5.37 9.05 14.04
N THR A 137 6.56 8.60 14.41
CA THR A 137 7.51 7.90 13.55
C THR A 137 7.87 6.48 14.00
N ASN A 138 7.73 6.15 15.28
CA ASN A 138 8.22 4.88 15.84
C ASN A 138 7.10 3.85 16.11
N LEU A 139 6.09 3.81 15.23
CA LEU A 139 4.85 3.08 15.48
C LEU A 139 4.99 1.56 15.40
N ASN A 140 5.91 1.06 14.60
CA ASN A 140 6.15 -0.38 14.48
C ASN A 140 6.65 -1.03 15.77
N THR A 141 7.32 -0.24 16.62
CA THR A 141 7.87 -0.73 17.90
C THR A 141 6.96 -0.42 19.08
N GLU A 142 6.24 0.71 19.03
CA GLU A 142 5.39 1.17 20.12
C GLU A 142 3.97 0.60 20.07
N SER A 143 3.39 0.45 18.88
CA SER A 143 2.03 -0.05 18.67
C SER A 143 1.87 -0.62 17.25
N PRO A 144 2.22 -1.89 17.04
CA PRO A 144 2.09 -2.55 15.74
C PRO A 144 0.65 -2.56 15.21
N GLU A 145 -0.34 -2.75 16.10
CA GLU A 145 -1.77 -2.80 15.74
C GLU A 145 -2.24 -1.43 15.22
N MET A 146 -1.92 -0.35 15.95
CA MET A 146 -2.25 0.99 15.51
C MET A 146 -1.60 1.32 14.17
N TRP A 147 -0.35 0.88 13.96
CA TRP A 147 0.34 1.09 12.69
C TRP A 147 -0.32 0.33 11.54
N ALA A 148 -0.78 -0.90 11.76
CA ALA A 148 -1.52 -1.69 10.78
C ALA A 148 -2.82 -0.97 10.36
N GLU A 149 -3.61 -0.49 11.33
CA GLU A 149 -4.83 0.27 11.06
C GLU A 149 -4.58 1.61 10.36
N VAL A 150 -3.48 2.31 10.69
CA VAL A 150 -3.09 3.55 10.00
C VAL A 150 -2.75 3.27 8.54
N LYS A 151 -2.00 2.19 8.25
CA LYS A 151 -1.69 1.78 6.88
C LYS A 151 -2.97 1.46 6.13
N GLU A 152 -3.84 0.63 6.71
CA GLU A 152 -5.13 0.27 6.13
C GLU A 152 -5.97 1.51 5.81
N ALA A 153 -6.10 2.46 6.74
CA ALA A 153 -6.85 3.69 6.53
C ALA A 153 -6.31 4.53 5.36
N VAL A 154 -4.98 4.64 5.25
CA VAL A 154 -4.32 5.36 4.16
C VAL A 154 -4.53 4.65 2.83
N ASP A 155 -4.36 3.32 2.79
CA ASP A 155 -4.54 2.52 1.58
C ASP A 155 -6.01 2.58 1.10
N ARG A 156 -6.98 2.46 2.01
CA ARG A 156 -8.41 2.59 1.66
C ARG A 156 -8.75 3.94 1.03
N VAL A 157 -8.20 5.04 1.56
CA VAL A 157 -8.48 6.38 1.04
C VAL A 157 -7.71 6.67 -0.24
N PHE A 158 -6.38 6.44 -0.26
CA PHE A 158 -5.53 6.86 -1.38
C PHE A 158 -5.52 5.86 -2.53
N ASP A 159 -5.63 4.58 -2.22
CA ASP A 159 -5.55 3.53 -3.23
C ASP A 159 -6.94 3.12 -3.74
N ASN A 160 -7.92 3.01 -2.84
CA ASN A 160 -9.26 2.53 -3.19
C ASN A 160 -10.29 3.66 -3.39
N GLY A 161 -9.98 4.89 -2.99
CA GLY A 161 -10.93 6.01 -3.07
C GLY A 161 -12.12 5.89 -2.11
N GLU A 162 -11.94 5.16 -0.99
CA GLU A 162 -12.98 4.98 0.02
C GLU A 162 -13.07 6.22 0.91
N PHE A 163 -14.05 7.06 0.66
CA PHE A 163 -14.28 8.27 1.44
C PHE A 163 -15.29 8.03 2.57
N VAL A 164 -15.05 8.66 3.72
CA VAL A 164 -15.97 8.66 4.87
C VAL A 164 -16.91 9.87 4.86
N SER A 165 -16.58 10.89 4.09
CA SER A 165 -17.41 12.09 3.89
C SER A 165 -17.61 12.37 2.41
N GLU A 166 -18.86 12.73 2.05
CA GLU A 166 -19.23 13.23 0.74
C GLU A 166 -18.83 14.69 0.51
N ASN A 167 -18.44 15.41 1.56
CA ASN A 167 -17.99 16.79 1.52
C ASN A 167 -16.45 16.89 1.46
N PRO A 168 -15.90 17.99 0.93
CA PRO A 168 -14.47 18.22 0.84
C PRO A 168 -13.86 18.59 2.20
N ILE A 169 -13.91 17.67 3.18
CA ILE A 169 -13.39 17.91 4.52
C ILE A 169 -11.89 18.26 4.46
N LEU A 170 -11.52 19.33 5.13
CA LEU A 170 -10.14 19.86 5.15
C LEU A 170 -9.65 20.15 6.56
N PHE A 171 -10.58 20.40 7.49
CA PHE A 171 -10.27 20.82 8.84
C PHE A 171 -10.92 19.91 9.85
N PHE A 172 -10.25 19.71 10.96
CA PHE A 172 -10.78 18.97 12.10
C PHE A 172 -10.19 19.50 13.42
N TYR A 173 -10.90 19.27 14.50
CA TYR A 173 -10.41 19.49 15.85
C TYR A 173 -11.06 18.51 16.81
N ALA A 174 -10.41 18.29 17.95
CA ALA A 174 -10.96 17.48 19.03
C ALA A 174 -11.70 18.37 20.04
N PRO A 175 -13.05 18.35 20.09
CA PRO A 175 -13.86 19.21 20.99
C PRO A 175 -13.51 19.04 22.47
N LYS A 176 -13.02 17.86 22.87
CA LYS A 176 -12.58 17.57 24.23
C LYS A 176 -11.37 18.41 24.66
N TYR A 177 -10.50 18.78 23.70
CA TYR A 177 -9.21 19.41 23.99
C TYR A 177 -9.12 20.88 23.49
N SER A 178 -10.03 21.28 22.62
CA SER A 178 -10.05 22.62 22.01
C SER A 178 -11.46 23.16 21.89
N ASN A 179 -11.63 24.48 22.03
CA ASN A 179 -12.91 25.12 21.78
C ASN A 179 -13.24 25.33 20.30
N GLY A 180 -12.28 25.05 19.41
CA GLY A 180 -12.46 25.09 17.96
C GLY A 180 -12.95 26.42 17.41
N LYS A 181 -12.52 27.58 17.94
CA LYS A 181 -13.02 28.89 17.53
C LYS A 181 -13.07 29.11 16.04
N PHE A 182 -11.99 28.78 15.33
CA PHE A 182 -11.90 28.86 13.88
C PHE A 182 -12.83 27.81 13.23
N HIS A 183 -12.77 26.56 13.66
CA HIS A 183 -13.55 25.47 13.05
C HIS A 183 -15.05 25.69 13.15
N ARG A 184 -15.51 26.29 14.23
CA ARG A 184 -16.95 26.62 14.41
C ARG A 184 -17.46 27.71 13.48
N THR A 185 -16.62 28.42 12.77
CA THR A 185 -17.01 29.37 11.71
C THR A 185 -17.19 28.70 10.36
N LEU A 186 -16.79 27.44 10.23
CA LEU A 186 -16.86 26.65 9.00
C LEU A 186 -18.11 25.76 9.01
N PRO A 187 -18.62 25.38 7.84
CA PRO A 187 -19.60 24.32 7.72
C PRO A 187 -19.14 23.07 8.43
N HIS A 188 -20.04 22.52 9.26
CA HIS A 188 -19.80 21.26 9.96
C HIS A 188 -20.22 20.10 9.08
N ASP A 189 -19.36 19.08 8.98
CA ASP A 189 -19.68 17.84 8.28
C ASP A 189 -20.24 16.81 9.26
N GLN A 190 -19.38 16.23 10.08
CA GLN A 190 -19.76 15.18 11.03
C GLN A 190 -18.75 15.07 12.18
N ILE A 191 -19.14 14.29 13.19
CA ILE A 191 -18.23 13.86 14.26
C ILE A 191 -17.91 12.39 14.04
N ILE A 192 -16.60 12.07 13.97
CA ILE A 192 -16.11 10.69 13.89
C ILE A 192 -15.11 10.48 15.02
N GLY A 193 -15.36 9.51 15.88
CA GLY A 193 -14.55 9.30 17.07
C GLY A 193 -14.54 10.55 17.95
N GLY A 194 -13.34 11.02 18.29
CA GLY A 194 -13.15 12.24 19.10
C GLY A 194 -13.02 13.54 18.31
N HIS A 195 -13.16 13.52 16.97
CA HIS A 195 -12.94 14.67 16.10
C HIS A 195 -14.20 15.19 15.42
N SER A 196 -14.31 16.52 15.33
CA SER A 196 -15.29 17.23 14.53
C SER A 196 -14.66 17.68 13.23
N PHE A 197 -15.26 17.29 12.09
CA PHE A 197 -14.76 17.56 10.74
C PHE A 197 -15.52 18.70 10.08
N HIS A 198 -14.80 19.50 9.29
CA HIS A 198 -15.29 20.72 8.68
C HIS A 198 -14.73 20.90 7.27
N TYR A 199 -15.43 21.67 6.44
CA TYR A 199 -15.06 21.99 5.06
C TYR A 199 -15.26 23.48 4.76
N LEU A 200 -14.90 23.90 3.55
CA LEU A 200 -15.22 25.24 3.04
C LEU A 200 -16.38 25.12 2.05
N GLU A 201 -17.39 25.98 2.19
CA GLU A 201 -18.58 25.96 1.33
C GLU A 201 -18.23 26.10 -0.16
N GLU A 202 -17.26 26.97 -0.48
CA GLU A 202 -16.78 27.18 -1.83
C GLU A 202 -16.13 25.95 -2.47
N ASP A 203 -15.65 25.01 -1.68
CA ASP A 203 -14.97 23.78 -2.16
C ASP A 203 -15.97 22.70 -2.60
N VAL A 204 -17.21 22.73 -2.16
CA VAL A 204 -18.24 21.71 -2.49
C VAL A 204 -18.43 21.57 -4.01
N ASN A 205 -18.36 22.70 -4.73
CA ASN A 205 -18.53 22.76 -6.18
C ASN A 205 -17.23 23.01 -6.94
N ALA A 206 -16.09 22.99 -6.25
CA ALA A 206 -14.79 23.23 -6.86
C ALA A 206 -14.40 22.10 -7.85
N ASP A 207 -13.71 22.44 -8.92
CA ASP A 207 -13.33 21.48 -9.95
C ASP A 207 -12.37 20.41 -9.41
N TRP A 208 -11.45 20.79 -8.53
CA TRP A 208 -10.52 19.85 -7.89
C TRP A 208 -11.25 18.75 -7.12
N PHE A 209 -12.38 19.07 -6.48
CA PHE A 209 -13.17 18.09 -5.72
C PHE A 209 -14.05 17.24 -6.63
N LYS A 210 -14.64 17.84 -7.67
CA LYS A 210 -15.40 17.09 -8.69
C LYS A 210 -14.52 16.06 -9.41
N GLU A 211 -13.23 16.36 -9.60
CA GLU A 211 -12.28 15.43 -10.20
C GLU A 211 -11.99 14.21 -9.31
N LEU A 212 -12.05 14.37 -7.99
CA LEU A 212 -11.90 13.25 -7.05
C LEU A 212 -13.13 12.33 -7.00
N LYS A 213 -14.28 12.76 -7.52
CA LYS A 213 -15.53 11.98 -7.52
C LYS A 213 -15.85 11.29 -8.85
N LYS A 214 -14.93 11.37 -9.81
CA LYS A 214 -15.07 10.71 -11.13
C LYS A 214 -14.48 9.33 -11.12
#